data_4a71debb710ea3b9342078cad3d9beca
#
_entry.id   4a71debb710ea3b9342078cad3d9beca
#
_cell.length_a   1.000
_cell.length_b   1.000
_cell.length_c   1.000
_cell.angle_alpha   90.00
_cell.angle_beta   90.00
_cell.angle_gamma   90.00
#
_symmetry.space_group_name_H-M   'P 1'
#
loop_
_entity.id
_entity.type
_entity.pdbx_description
1 polymer ?
#
loop_
_entity_poly.entity_id
_entity_poly.type
_entity_poly.pdbx_seq_one_letter_code
_entity_poly.pdbx_strand_id
1 'polypeptide(L)'
;MKVNKLKNIKFSTDDFKDFFSNNIFDRKDFIYVDPPYLISNSEYNKHWTEDDDLILYNELDRLNDKNIKFVLSNILSHKGLENKILKKWSKKYNLQHISSNYISYHDNSQKNSKEVVITNFNI
;
A
#
# COMPACT_ATOMS: atom_id res chain seq x y z
N MET A 1 -11.58 -4.64 -14.39
CA MET A 1 -10.51 -3.72 -14.80
C MET A 1 -9.62 -4.39 -15.84
N LYS A 2 -9.24 -3.66 -16.83
CA LYS A 2 -8.39 -4.22 -17.88
C LYS A 2 -6.96 -4.38 -17.39
N VAL A 3 -6.40 -5.55 -17.60
CA VAL A 3 -5.07 -5.90 -17.12
C VAL A 3 -3.99 -4.99 -17.72
N ASN A 4 -4.13 -4.59 -18.96
CA ASN A 4 -3.14 -3.74 -19.63
C ASN A 4 -3.06 -2.33 -19.07
N LYS A 5 -4.03 -1.90 -18.27
CA LYS A 5 -4.03 -0.62 -17.58
C LYS A 5 -3.81 -0.76 -16.08
N LEU A 6 -3.82 -1.97 -15.58
CA LEU A 6 -3.59 -2.27 -14.18
C LEU A 6 -2.17 -2.76 -14.02
N LYS A 7 -1.37 -1.98 -13.31
CA LYS A 7 -0.01 -2.37 -12.95
C LYS A 7 -0.05 -2.96 -11.55
N ASN A 8 -0.06 -4.27 -11.46
CA ASN A 8 -0.02 -4.96 -10.18
C ASN A 8 1.43 -5.17 -9.79
N ILE A 9 1.83 -4.54 -8.69
CA ILE A 9 3.23 -4.53 -8.27
C ILE A 9 3.35 -5.32 -6.99
N LYS A 10 4.14 -6.41 -7.04
CA LYS A 10 4.56 -7.14 -5.86
C LYS A 10 6.01 -6.79 -5.59
N PHE A 11 6.29 -6.32 -4.40
CA PHE A 11 7.61 -5.78 -4.10
C PHE A 11 8.50 -6.73 -3.33
N SER A 12 9.73 -6.90 -3.81
CA SER A 12 10.89 -6.93 -2.93
C SER A 12 11.41 -5.49 -2.84
N THR A 13 12.28 -5.20 -1.86
CA THR A 13 12.73 -3.83 -1.63
C THR A 13 13.40 -3.18 -2.83
N ASP A 14 13.99 -3.97 -3.72
CA ASP A 14 14.70 -3.42 -4.89
C ASP A 14 13.78 -3.22 -6.08
N ASP A 15 12.75 -4.06 -6.22
CA ASP A 15 11.93 -4.09 -7.43
C ASP A 15 11.04 -2.87 -7.58
N PHE A 16 10.51 -2.32 -6.49
CA PHE A 16 9.59 -1.19 -6.61
C PHE A 16 10.33 0.09 -7.03
N LYS A 17 11.55 0.29 -6.56
CA LYS A 17 12.35 1.45 -6.96
C LYS A 17 12.65 1.41 -8.43
N ASP A 18 13.05 0.25 -8.95
CA ASP A 18 13.29 0.05 -10.37
C ASP A 18 12.01 0.24 -11.17
N PHE A 19 10.90 -0.28 -10.67
CA PHE A 19 9.62 -0.14 -11.34
C PHE A 19 9.27 1.34 -11.55
N PHE A 20 9.36 2.16 -10.50
CA PHE A 20 9.02 3.57 -10.61
C PHE A 20 10.05 4.36 -11.41
N SER A 21 11.33 3.95 -11.39
CA SER A 21 12.37 4.62 -12.15
C SER A 21 12.33 4.29 -13.64
N ASN A 22 11.94 3.08 -13.99
CA ASN A 22 12.04 2.56 -15.36
C ASN A 22 10.76 2.67 -16.16
N ASN A 23 9.65 3.10 -15.56
CA ASN A 23 8.38 3.19 -16.23
C ASN A 23 7.90 4.62 -16.29
N ILE A 24 7.28 4.96 -17.42
CA ILE A 24 6.58 6.23 -17.60
C ILE A 24 5.10 5.94 -17.55
N PHE A 25 4.39 6.68 -16.71
CA PHE A 25 2.97 6.50 -16.51
C PHE A 25 2.21 7.71 -17.05
N ASP A 26 0.98 7.48 -17.51
CA ASP A 26 0.10 8.55 -17.95
C ASP A 26 -1.24 8.51 -17.21
N ARG A 27 -2.12 9.46 -17.50
CA ARG A 27 -3.41 9.60 -16.81
C ARG A 27 -4.34 8.40 -16.96
N LYS A 28 -4.08 7.55 -17.94
CA LYS A 28 -4.89 6.35 -18.19
C LYS A 28 -4.40 5.17 -17.37
N ASP A 29 -3.21 5.28 -16.80
CA ASP A 29 -2.66 4.20 -16.01
C ASP A 29 -3.32 4.14 -14.65
N PHE A 30 -3.41 2.92 -14.15
CA PHE A 30 -3.94 2.62 -12.82
C PHE A 30 -2.94 1.70 -12.15
N ILE A 31 -2.43 2.11 -10.99
CA ILE A 31 -1.36 1.37 -10.33
C ILE A 31 -1.89 0.79 -9.02
N TYR A 32 -1.86 -0.52 -8.91
CA TYR A 32 -2.17 -1.22 -7.67
C TYR A 32 -0.87 -1.58 -6.97
N VAL A 33 -0.77 -1.22 -5.70
CA VAL A 33 0.45 -1.35 -4.90
C VAL A 33 0.15 -2.16 -3.66
N ASP A 34 0.83 -3.29 -3.51
CA ASP A 34 0.67 -4.18 -2.37
C ASP A 34 2.06 -4.47 -1.77
N PRO A 35 2.63 -3.53 -1.00
CA PRO A 35 3.97 -3.68 -0.45
C PRO A 35 3.98 -4.61 0.75
N PRO A 36 5.15 -5.06 1.19
CA PRO A 36 5.27 -5.67 2.51
C PRO A 36 4.80 -4.71 3.59
N TYR A 37 4.10 -5.24 4.59
CA TYR A 37 3.58 -4.39 5.66
C TYR A 37 4.65 -4.17 6.71
N LEU A 38 5.01 -2.91 6.93
CA LEU A 38 6.11 -2.54 7.82
C LEU A 38 5.97 -3.14 9.23
N ILE A 39 4.76 -3.15 9.76
CA ILE A 39 4.50 -3.58 11.13
C ILE A 39 4.06 -5.04 11.25
N SER A 40 4.11 -5.79 10.16
CA SER A 40 3.80 -7.22 10.18
C SER A 40 5.01 -8.01 10.65
N ASN A 41 4.78 -9.05 11.46
CA ASN A 41 5.84 -9.95 11.93
C ASN A 41 6.16 -11.08 10.96
N SER A 42 5.75 -10.95 9.72
CA SER A 42 6.00 -11.95 8.70
C SER A 42 7.48 -12.02 8.34
N GLU A 43 7.99 -13.23 8.15
CA GLU A 43 9.32 -13.46 7.58
C GLU A 43 9.51 -12.72 6.25
N TYR A 44 8.45 -12.61 5.50
CA TYR A 44 8.41 -11.96 4.21
C TYR A 44 8.80 -10.47 4.29
N ASN A 45 8.58 -9.84 5.45
CA ASN A 45 8.76 -8.39 5.61
C ASN A 45 10.08 -8.00 6.27
N LYS A 46 10.99 -8.94 6.51
CA LYS A 46 12.23 -8.68 7.25
C LYS A 46 13.08 -7.57 6.67
N HIS A 47 13.02 -7.38 5.37
CA HIS A 47 13.87 -6.42 4.67
C HIS A 47 13.16 -5.11 4.33
N TRP A 48 11.91 -4.97 4.74
CA TRP A 48 11.17 -3.74 4.51
C TRP A 48 11.34 -2.79 5.68
N THR A 49 11.85 -1.59 5.40
CA THR A 49 12.18 -0.60 6.43
C THR A 49 11.26 0.62 6.35
N GLU A 50 11.34 1.48 7.38
CA GLU A 50 10.62 2.76 7.36
C GLU A 50 11.04 3.62 6.17
N ASP A 51 12.32 3.60 5.80
CA ASP A 51 12.81 4.32 4.63
C ASP A 51 12.14 3.81 3.35
N ASP A 52 11.94 2.52 3.23
CA ASP A 52 11.22 1.94 2.09
C ASP A 52 9.79 2.45 2.01
N ASP A 53 9.09 2.52 3.14
CA ASP A 53 7.75 3.10 3.19
C ASP A 53 7.77 4.56 2.72
N LEU A 54 8.70 5.36 3.22
CA LEU A 54 8.80 6.77 2.84
C LEU A 54 9.09 6.95 1.35
N ILE A 55 9.98 6.15 0.81
CA ILE A 55 10.30 6.20 -0.63
C ILE A 55 9.06 5.84 -1.45
N LEU A 56 8.35 4.79 -1.05
CA LEU A 56 7.13 4.37 -1.74
C LEU A 56 6.08 5.48 -1.71
N TYR A 57 5.84 6.07 -0.55
CA TYR A 57 4.81 7.11 -0.41
C TYR A 57 5.17 8.36 -1.21
N ASN A 58 6.45 8.71 -1.31
CA ASN A 58 6.90 9.79 -2.19
C ASN A 58 6.63 9.49 -3.65
N GLU A 59 6.81 8.26 -4.08
CA GLU A 59 6.50 7.86 -5.44
C GLU A 59 4.99 7.93 -5.72
N LEU A 60 4.17 7.54 -4.75
CA LEU A 60 2.72 7.66 -4.88
C LEU A 60 2.28 9.13 -4.93
N ASP A 61 2.91 9.99 -4.14
CA ASP A 61 2.65 11.44 -4.22
C ASP A 61 2.98 12.00 -5.61
N ARG A 62 4.06 11.52 -6.23
CA ARG A 62 4.41 11.91 -7.60
C ARG A 62 3.36 11.46 -8.61
N LEU A 63 2.82 10.26 -8.44
CA LEU A 63 1.74 9.78 -9.29
C LEU A 63 0.52 10.69 -9.15
N ASN A 64 0.19 11.07 -7.93
CA ASN A 64 -0.93 11.97 -7.68
C ASN A 64 -0.72 13.33 -8.36
N ASP A 65 0.49 13.87 -8.31
CA ASP A 65 0.81 15.14 -8.95
C ASP A 65 0.65 15.08 -10.46
N LYS A 66 0.82 13.91 -11.04
CA LYS A 66 0.64 13.67 -12.48
C LYS A 66 -0.78 13.23 -12.85
N ASN A 67 -1.70 13.22 -11.88
CA ASN A 67 -3.08 12.75 -12.05
C ASN A 67 -3.17 11.26 -12.45
N ILE A 68 -2.25 10.46 -11.96
CA ILE A 68 -2.25 9.02 -12.18
C ILE A 68 -2.88 8.36 -10.96
N LYS A 69 -3.85 7.49 -11.18
CA LYS A 69 -4.58 6.85 -10.09
C LYS A 69 -3.81 5.70 -9.49
N PHE A 70 -3.83 5.61 -8.17
CA PHE A 70 -3.23 4.48 -7.47
C PHE A 70 -4.17 3.92 -6.41
N VAL A 71 -3.95 2.65 -6.09
CA VAL A 71 -4.55 1.96 -4.95
C VAL A 71 -3.41 1.34 -4.15
N LEU A 72 -3.32 1.70 -2.87
CA LEU A 72 -2.34 1.13 -1.96
C LEU A 72 -3.07 0.27 -0.93
N SER A 73 -2.68 -1.00 -0.83
CA SER A 73 -3.13 -1.89 0.23
C SER A 73 -2.08 -1.90 1.33
N ASN A 74 -2.48 -1.73 2.57
CA ASN A 74 -1.54 -1.73 3.68
C ASN A 74 -2.28 -1.99 4.99
N ILE A 75 -1.55 -1.91 6.10
CA ILE A 75 -2.08 -2.16 7.42
C ILE A 75 -1.72 -1.01 8.35
N LEU A 76 -2.72 -0.41 9.00
CA LEU A 76 -2.49 0.71 9.92
C LEU A 76 -2.00 0.26 11.26
N SER A 77 -2.53 -0.85 11.77
CA SER A 77 -2.13 -1.38 13.06
C SER A 77 -2.21 -2.90 13.06
N HIS A 78 -1.37 -3.52 13.87
CA HIS A 78 -1.31 -4.97 13.98
C HIS A 78 -0.76 -5.34 15.34
N LYS A 79 -1.54 -6.06 16.14
CA LYS A 79 -1.14 -6.56 17.47
C LYS A 79 -0.52 -5.48 18.35
N GLY A 80 -1.16 -4.32 18.42
CA GLY A 80 -0.71 -3.21 19.24
C GLY A 80 0.36 -2.34 18.62
N LEU A 81 0.92 -2.72 17.49
CA LEU A 81 1.86 -1.89 16.74
C LEU A 81 1.09 -1.00 15.76
N GLU A 82 1.58 0.21 15.56
CA GLU A 82 0.94 1.19 14.70
C GLU A 82 1.93 1.72 13.66
N ASN A 83 1.49 1.77 12.40
CA ASN A 83 2.30 2.39 11.35
C ASN A 83 1.99 3.90 11.32
N LYS A 84 2.76 4.65 12.08
CA LYS A 84 2.57 6.09 12.23
C LYS A 84 2.84 6.85 10.94
N ILE A 85 3.78 6.38 10.13
CA ILE A 85 4.12 6.99 8.84
C ILE A 85 2.91 6.90 7.91
N LEU A 86 2.35 5.72 7.78
CA LEU A 86 1.17 5.48 6.95
C LEU A 86 -0.02 6.29 7.44
N LYS A 87 -0.23 6.30 8.75
CA LYS A 87 -1.36 7.01 9.36
C LYS A 87 -1.30 8.51 9.03
N LYS A 88 -0.13 9.11 9.12
CA LYS A 88 0.07 10.52 8.81
C LYS A 88 -0.08 10.80 7.32
N TRP A 89 0.58 10.01 6.48
CA TRP A 89 0.57 10.21 5.04
C TRP A 89 -0.82 10.00 4.44
N SER A 90 -1.56 9.03 4.91
CA SER A 90 -2.88 8.68 4.35
C SER A 90 -3.94 9.75 4.55
N LYS A 91 -3.71 10.71 5.44
CA LYS A 91 -4.65 11.80 5.67
C LYS A 91 -4.88 12.68 4.43
N LYS A 92 -3.95 12.66 3.49
CA LYS A 92 -4.07 13.40 2.23
C LYS A 92 -4.98 12.71 1.23
N TYR A 93 -5.32 11.45 1.46
CA TYR A 93 -5.98 10.61 0.48
C TYR A 93 -7.24 9.97 1.06
N ASN A 94 -7.90 9.16 0.25
CA ASN A 94 -9.08 8.43 0.68
C ASN A 94 -8.65 7.12 1.32
N LEU A 95 -9.12 6.87 2.53
CA LEU A 95 -8.80 5.66 3.27
C LEU A 95 -10.07 4.88 3.53
N GLN A 96 -10.06 3.60 3.21
CA GLN A 96 -11.15 2.70 3.50
C GLN A 96 -10.65 1.50 4.28
N HIS A 97 -11.37 1.15 5.33
CA HIS A 97 -11.09 -0.05 6.10
C HIS A 97 -11.62 -1.27 5.37
N ILE A 98 -10.79 -2.32 5.35
CA ILE A 98 -11.20 -3.59 4.78
C ILE A 98 -11.77 -4.44 5.90
N SER A 99 -13.01 -4.90 5.72
CA SER A 99 -13.64 -5.83 6.62
C SER A 99 -13.51 -7.24 6.07
N SER A 100 -12.91 -8.12 6.85
CA SER A 100 -12.61 -9.47 6.40
C SER A 100 -13.25 -10.47 7.35
N ASN A 101 -14.53 -10.72 7.18
CA ASN A 101 -15.33 -11.52 8.09
C ASN A 101 -14.85 -12.97 8.22
N TYR A 102 -14.45 -13.58 7.12
CA TYR A 102 -14.03 -14.96 7.16
C TYR A 102 -12.70 -15.18 7.88
N ILE A 103 -11.84 -14.17 7.88
CA ILE A 103 -10.54 -14.27 8.55
C ILE A 103 -10.72 -14.21 10.06
N SER A 104 -11.54 -13.29 10.55
CA SER A 104 -11.80 -13.15 11.98
C SER A 104 -12.43 -14.39 12.59
N TYR A 105 -13.01 -15.22 11.76
CA TYR A 105 -13.67 -16.46 12.18
C TYR A 105 -12.66 -17.50 12.69
N HIS A 106 -11.49 -17.56 12.09
CA HIS A 106 -10.51 -18.61 12.38
C HIS A 106 -9.27 -18.13 13.13
N ASP A 107 -9.01 -16.83 13.17
CA ASP A 107 -7.78 -16.31 13.72
C ASP A 107 -8.06 -15.05 14.53
N ASN A 108 -7.95 -15.18 15.84
CA ASN A 108 -8.15 -14.05 16.75
C ASN A 108 -7.16 -12.92 16.54
N SER A 109 -5.96 -13.21 16.03
CA SER A 109 -4.97 -12.17 15.76
C SER A 109 -5.43 -11.19 14.71
N GLN A 110 -6.31 -11.61 13.81
CA GLN A 110 -6.86 -10.73 12.77
C GLN A 110 -7.78 -9.65 13.33
N LYS A 111 -8.37 -9.87 14.50
CA LYS A 111 -9.20 -8.86 15.17
C LYS A 111 -8.39 -7.64 15.59
N ASN A 112 -7.08 -7.80 15.75
CA ASN A 112 -6.18 -6.72 16.17
C ASN A 112 -5.50 -6.04 15.01
N SER A 113 -5.90 -6.34 13.80
CA SER A 113 -5.30 -5.79 12.58
C SER A 113 -6.28 -4.89 11.86
N LYS A 114 -5.81 -3.71 11.46
CA LYS A 114 -6.61 -2.75 10.70
C LYS A 114 -6.04 -2.63 9.30
N GLU A 115 -6.56 -3.47 8.40
CA GLU A 115 -6.20 -3.41 7.00
C GLU A 115 -6.96 -2.28 6.30
N VAL A 116 -6.27 -1.58 5.42
CA VAL A 116 -6.83 -0.43 4.72
C VAL A 116 -6.46 -0.45 3.25
N VAL A 117 -7.29 0.23 2.47
CA VAL A 117 -7.00 0.58 1.08
C VAL A 117 -6.98 2.09 0.99
N ILE A 118 -5.92 2.63 0.41
CA ILE A 118 -5.74 4.07 0.25
C ILE A 118 -5.69 4.40 -1.24
N THR A 119 -6.50 5.37 -1.64
CA THR A 119 -6.60 5.77 -3.04
C THR A 119 -6.50 7.28 -3.16
N ASN A 120 -6.06 7.74 -4.33
CA ASN A 120 -6.07 9.18 -4.66
C ASN A 120 -7.28 9.57 -5.52
N PHE A 121 -8.32 8.77 -5.48
CA PHE A 121 -9.57 9.03 -6.18
C PHE A 121 -10.73 8.49 -5.34
N ASN A 122 -11.93 8.95 -5.63
CA ASN A 122 -13.13 8.49 -4.92
C ASN A 122 -13.53 7.10 -5.42
N ILE A 123 -13.80 6.23 -4.46
CA ILE A 123 -14.27 4.88 -4.75
C ILE A 123 -15.79 4.88 -4.79
#